data_d58cb262b3144dbdc80f340f156f6f7c
#
_entry.id   d58cb262b3144dbdc80f340f156f6f7c
#
_cell.length_a   1.000
_cell.length_b   1.000
_cell.length_c   1.000
_cell.angle_alpha   90.00
_cell.angle_beta   90.00
_cell.angle_gamma   90.00
#
_symmetry.space_group_name_H-M   'P 1'
#
loop_
_entity.id
_entity.type
_entity.pdbx_description
1 polymer ?
#
loop_
_entity_poly.entity_id
_entity_poly.type
_entity_poly.pdbx_seq_one_letter_code
_entity_poly.pdbx_strand_id
1 'polypeptide(L)'
;MKTKYVLTTILMVFALSINLQAQTKKDQSKKTVMFNVSMHCESCQRKIEKNIAYEKGVKDMAVKLEDKTVTIKFDTLKTNESKLIKAFNDLGYEANVVKTETPVGIQK
;
A
#
# COMPACT_ATOMS: atom_id res chain seq x y z
N MET A 1 -25.13 34.78 33.18
CA MET A 1 -25.82 33.81 32.34
C MET A 1 -25.22 33.65 30.98
N LYS A 2 -24.78 34.71 30.32
CA LYS A 2 -24.21 34.62 28.97
C LYS A 2 -22.84 33.94 28.92
N THR A 3 -22.10 33.99 30.02
CA THR A 3 -20.76 33.39 30.12
C THR A 3 -20.79 31.85 30.13
N LYS A 4 -21.84 31.26 30.60
CA LYS A 4 -21.98 29.81 30.67
C LYS A 4 -22.15 29.16 29.30
N TYR A 5 -22.84 29.81 28.40
CA TYR A 5 -23.09 29.32 27.06
C TYR A 5 -21.85 29.45 26.15
N VAL A 6 -21.06 30.47 26.39
CA VAL A 6 -19.82 30.68 25.62
C VAL A 6 -18.80 29.58 25.93
N LEU A 7 -18.70 29.16 27.19
CA LEU A 7 -17.80 28.10 27.59
C LEU A 7 -18.23 26.74 27.04
N THR A 8 -19.52 26.47 26.96
CA THR A 8 -20.02 25.21 26.40
C THR A 8 -19.82 25.11 24.89
N THR A 9 -19.95 26.24 24.19
CA THR A 9 -19.72 26.25 22.74
C THR A 9 -18.25 26.07 22.39
N ILE A 10 -17.36 26.62 23.19
CA ILE A 10 -15.91 26.47 22.97
C ILE A 10 -15.48 25.03 23.19
N LEU A 11 -16.04 24.36 24.19
CA LEU A 11 -15.76 22.95 24.47
C LEU A 11 -16.22 22.03 23.34
N MET A 12 -17.35 22.36 22.72
CA MET A 12 -17.86 21.55 21.61
C MET A 12 -17.02 21.67 20.36
N VAL A 13 -16.51 22.83 20.07
CA VAL A 13 -15.64 23.06 18.90
C VAL A 13 -14.30 22.37 19.07
N PHE A 14 -13.83 22.29 20.31
CA PHE A 14 -12.54 21.63 20.61
C PHE A 14 -12.61 20.11 20.42
N ALA A 15 -13.76 19.50 20.67
CA ALA A 15 -13.93 18.05 20.54
C ALA A 15 -13.92 17.56 19.08
N LEU A 16 -14.26 18.45 18.14
CA LEU A 16 -14.34 18.09 16.73
C LEU A 16 -12.97 18.07 16.03
N SER A 17 -11.95 18.66 16.63
CA SER A 17 -10.64 18.76 15.99
C SER A 17 -9.75 17.53 16.21
N ILE A 18 -10.15 16.59 17.04
CA ILE A 18 -9.33 15.42 17.39
C ILE A 18 -9.45 14.29 16.37
N ASN A 19 -10.47 14.31 15.54
CA ASN A 19 -10.76 13.20 14.63
C ASN A 19 -9.89 13.13 13.38
N LEU A 20 -9.14 14.19 13.08
CA LEU A 20 -8.34 14.24 11.87
C LEU A 20 -7.04 13.45 11.93
N GLN A 21 -6.56 13.14 13.13
CA GLN A 21 -5.27 12.44 13.29
C GLN A 21 -5.40 10.92 13.10
N ALA A 22 -6.58 10.37 13.22
CA ALA A 22 -6.77 8.93 13.12
C ALA A 22 -6.62 8.40 11.69
N GLN A 23 -6.83 9.23 10.68
CA GLN A 23 -6.75 8.82 9.29
C GLN A 23 -5.31 8.69 8.78
N THR A 24 -4.39 9.45 9.33
CA THR A 24 -2.99 9.41 8.92
C THR A 24 -2.28 8.13 9.32
N LYS A 25 -2.70 7.49 10.39
CA LYS A 25 -2.07 6.25 10.87
C LYS A 25 -2.36 5.06 9.96
N LYS A 26 -3.48 5.04 9.27
CA LYS A 26 -3.83 3.93 8.38
C LYS A 26 -2.95 3.90 7.13
N ASP A 27 -2.55 5.06 6.63
CA ASP A 27 -1.74 5.14 5.43
C ASP A 27 -0.29 4.75 5.67
N GLN A 28 0.18 4.82 6.91
CA GLN A 28 1.55 4.47 7.25
C GLN A 28 1.83 2.97 7.20
N SER A 29 0.80 2.14 7.26
CA SER A 29 0.97 0.70 7.18
C SER A 29 1.10 0.19 5.74
N LYS A 30 0.87 1.04 4.76
CA LYS A 30 0.94 0.65 3.36
C LYS A 30 2.30 1.02 2.77
N LYS A 31 2.80 0.14 1.91
CA LYS A 31 4.10 0.33 1.27
C LYS A 31 3.98 -0.01 -0.21
N THR A 32 4.65 0.74 -1.05
CA THR A 32 4.70 0.48 -2.49
C THR A 32 6.09 0.03 -2.88
N VAL A 33 6.18 -1.12 -3.52
CA VAL A 33 7.45 -1.70 -3.95
C VAL A 33 7.35 -2.09 -5.41
N MET A 34 8.39 -1.79 -6.18
CA MET A 34 8.50 -2.21 -7.56
C MET A 34 9.41 -3.43 -7.65
N PHE A 35 8.91 -4.49 -8.26
CA PHE A 35 9.65 -5.73 -8.45
C PHE A 35 10.00 -5.90 -9.92
N ASN A 36 11.20 -6.41 -10.18
CA ASN A 36 11.55 -6.91 -11.51
C ASN A 36 11.18 -8.39 -11.55
N VAL A 37 10.35 -8.77 -12.50
CA VAL A 37 9.81 -10.13 -12.59
C VAL A 37 10.16 -10.73 -13.95
N SER A 38 10.57 -11.99 -13.95
CA SER A 38 10.97 -12.69 -15.18
C SER A 38 9.74 -13.14 -15.98
N MET A 39 9.03 -12.19 -16.55
CA MET A 39 7.88 -12.49 -17.41
C MET A 39 8.22 -12.14 -18.86
N HIS A 40 7.70 -12.94 -19.80
CA HIS A 40 8.06 -12.82 -21.21
C HIS A 40 6.88 -12.56 -22.14
N CYS A 41 5.66 -12.75 -21.69
CA CYS A 41 4.50 -12.67 -22.58
C CYS A 41 3.26 -12.18 -21.84
N GLU A 42 2.23 -11.87 -22.60
CA GLU A 42 0.98 -11.40 -22.03
C GLU A 42 0.29 -12.42 -21.14
N SER A 43 0.43 -13.70 -21.43
CA SER A 43 -0.13 -14.74 -20.57
C SER A 43 0.55 -14.78 -19.22
N CYS A 44 1.84 -14.48 -19.17
CA CYS A 44 2.57 -14.34 -17.90
C CYS A 44 2.02 -13.17 -17.10
N GLN A 45 1.83 -12.03 -17.76
CA GLN A 45 1.25 -10.86 -17.13
C GLN A 45 -0.12 -11.16 -16.53
N ARG A 46 -1.00 -11.82 -17.28
CA ARG A 46 -2.33 -12.18 -16.81
C ARG A 46 -2.29 -13.12 -15.63
N LYS A 47 -1.38 -14.08 -15.67
CA LYS A 47 -1.21 -15.03 -14.58
C LYS A 47 -0.80 -14.32 -13.29
N ILE A 48 0.12 -13.37 -13.40
CA ILE A 48 0.56 -12.56 -12.27
C ILE A 48 -0.60 -11.71 -11.76
N GLU A 49 -1.31 -11.03 -12.66
CA GLU A 49 -2.44 -10.18 -12.27
C GLU A 49 -3.54 -10.96 -11.56
N LYS A 50 -3.81 -12.18 -12.00
CA LYS A 50 -4.87 -13.00 -11.41
C LYS A 50 -4.48 -13.58 -10.04
N ASN A 51 -3.21 -13.81 -9.81
CA ASN A 51 -2.77 -14.48 -8.59
C ASN A 51 -2.21 -13.51 -7.55
N ILE A 52 -1.30 -12.63 -7.97
CA ILE A 52 -0.63 -11.74 -7.02
C ILE A 52 -1.58 -10.66 -6.49
N ALA A 53 -2.50 -10.19 -7.32
CA ALA A 53 -3.47 -9.17 -6.90
C ALA A 53 -4.37 -9.65 -5.75
N TYR A 54 -4.54 -10.95 -5.62
CA TYR A 54 -5.37 -11.54 -4.57
C TYR A 54 -4.58 -12.07 -3.40
N GLU A 55 -3.26 -11.89 -3.40
CA GLU A 55 -2.45 -12.26 -2.25
C GLU A 55 -2.83 -11.43 -1.02
N LYS A 56 -2.71 -12.07 0.14
CA LYS A 56 -3.06 -11.42 1.40
C LYS A 56 -2.24 -10.14 1.60
N GLY A 57 -2.93 -9.05 1.87
CA GLY A 57 -2.27 -7.78 2.14
C GLY A 57 -2.03 -6.91 0.92
N VAL A 58 -2.22 -7.43 -0.29
CA VAL A 58 -2.06 -6.63 -1.51
C VAL A 58 -3.27 -5.72 -1.68
N LYS A 59 -3.00 -4.43 -1.83
CA LYS A 59 -4.04 -3.42 -1.98
C LYS A 59 -4.18 -2.94 -3.42
N ASP A 60 -3.08 -2.84 -4.14
CA ASP A 60 -3.09 -2.38 -5.52
C ASP A 60 -1.89 -2.95 -6.24
N MET A 61 -2.00 -3.08 -7.55
CA MET A 61 -0.93 -3.66 -8.35
C MET A 61 -0.99 -3.12 -9.78
N ALA A 62 0.18 -2.84 -10.34
CA ALA A 62 0.32 -2.44 -11.74
C ALA A 62 1.43 -3.25 -12.39
N VAL A 63 1.16 -3.84 -13.53
CA VAL A 63 2.12 -4.67 -14.26
C VAL A 63 2.53 -3.95 -15.54
N LYS A 64 3.84 -3.85 -15.77
CA LYS A 64 4.38 -3.33 -17.03
C LYS A 64 5.22 -4.42 -17.68
N LEU A 65 4.67 -5.04 -18.69
CA LEU A 65 5.33 -6.12 -19.40
C LEU A 65 6.59 -5.64 -20.13
N GLU A 66 6.53 -4.44 -20.70
CA GLU A 66 7.66 -3.86 -21.44
C GLU A 66 8.92 -3.75 -20.57
N ASP A 67 8.73 -3.34 -19.33
CA ASP A 67 9.84 -3.14 -18.38
C ASP A 67 10.07 -4.39 -17.54
N LYS A 68 9.20 -5.38 -17.63
CA LYS A 68 9.21 -6.57 -16.79
C LYS A 68 9.12 -6.22 -15.31
N THR A 69 8.33 -5.21 -14.99
CA THR A 69 8.17 -4.74 -13.60
C THR A 69 6.74 -4.88 -13.14
N VAL A 70 6.61 -5.11 -11.84
CA VAL A 70 5.32 -5.15 -11.15
C VAL A 70 5.41 -4.25 -9.95
N THR A 71 4.54 -3.25 -9.89
CA THR A 71 4.48 -2.34 -8.76
C THR A 71 3.32 -2.79 -7.87
N ILE A 72 3.62 -3.06 -6.60
CA ILE A 72 2.63 -3.56 -5.66
C ILE A 72 2.54 -2.64 -4.46
N LYS A 73 1.32 -2.23 -4.16
CA LYS A 73 1.00 -1.52 -2.93
C LYS A 73 0.39 -2.52 -1.96
N PHE A 74 0.98 -2.70 -0.80
CA PHE A 74 0.53 -3.70 0.16
C PHE A 74 0.56 -3.18 1.59
N ASP A 75 -0.17 -3.88 2.46
CA ASP A 75 -0.24 -3.58 3.87
C ASP A 75 0.91 -4.30 4.58
N THR A 76 1.82 -3.53 5.17
CA THR A 76 3.01 -4.07 5.84
C THR A 76 2.67 -4.88 7.08
N LEU A 77 1.46 -4.73 7.61
CA LEU A 77 0.99 -5.50 8.75
C LEU A 77 0.54 -6.91 8.34
N LYS A 78 0.28 -7.13 7.06
CA LYS A 78 -0.24 -8.41 6.57
C LYS A 78 0.75 -9.18 5.71
N THR A 79 1.65 -8.48 5.02
CA THR A 79 2.62 -9.11 4.14
C THR A 79 3.90 -8.29 4.08
N ASN A 80 4.90 -8.79 3.36
CA ASN A 80 6.17 -8.09 3.15
C ASN A 80 6.76 -8.49 1.79
N GLU A 81 7.88 -7.88 1.43
CA GLU A 81 8.54 -8.13 0.14
C GLU A 81 8.92 -9.60 -0.03
N SER A 82 9.43 -10.22 1.03
CA SER A 82 9.85 -11.63 0.98
C SER A 82 8.70 -12.56 0.65
N LYS A 83 7.54 -12.31 1.25
CA LYS A 83 6.34 -13.11 0.99
C LYS A 83 5.83 -12.90 -0.43
N LEU A 84 5.92 -11.68 -0.93
CA LEU A 84 5.50 -11.38 -2.30
C LEU A 84 6.45 -12.04 -3.31
N ILE A 85 7.75 -11.99 -3.05
CA ILE A 85 8.73 -12.68 -3.90
C ILE A 85 8.45 -14.17 -3.92
N LYS A 86 8.14 -14.76 -2.78
CA LYS A 86 7.79 -16.17 -2.71
C LYS A 86 6.54 -16.49 -3.53
N ALA A 87 5.55 -15.58 -3.50
CA ALA A 87 4.34 -15.76 -4.30
C ALA A 87 4.65 -15.77 -5.80
N PHE A 88 5.55 -14.88 -6.26
CA PHE A 88 6.01 -14.91 -7.64
C PHE A 88 6.74 -16.22 -7.96
N ASN A 89 7.61 -16.67 -7.07
CA ASN A 89 8.35 -17.91 -7.26
C ASN A 89 7.43 -19.11 -7.33
N ASP A 90 6.36 -19.12 -6.55
CA ASP A 90 5.36 -20.19 -6.57
C ASP A 90 4.62 -20.27 -7.91
N LEU A 91 4.53 -19.14 -8.62
CA LEU A 91 3.95 -19.11 -9.96
C LEU A 91 4.96 -19.50 -11.05
N GLY A 92 6.24 -19.65 -10.68
CA GLY A 92 7.29 -19.99 -11.61
C GLY A 92 8.10 -18.83 -12.14
N TYR A 93 8.03 -17.67 -11.48
CA TYR A 93 8.75 -16.46 -11.90
C TYR A 93 9.76 -16.05 -10.84
N GLU A 94 10.87 -15.47 -11.30
CA GLU A 94 11.82 -14.83 -10.40
C GLU A 94 11.42 -13.38 -10.21
N ALA A 95 11.54 -12.90 -8.98
CA ALA A 95 11.20 -11.52 -8.66
C ALA A 95 12.27 -10.92 -7.74
N ASN A 96 12.65 -9.69 -8.04
CA ASN A 96 13.64 -8.95 -7.26
C ASN A 96 13.12 -7.54 -7.02
N VAL A 97 13.41 -6.99 -5.84
CA VAL A 97 13.03 -5.61 -5.52
C VAL A 97 13.93 -4.65 -6.30
N VAL A 98 13.32 -3.76 -7.07
CA VAL A 98 14.01 -2.74 -7.83
C VAL A 98 13.95 -1.40 -7.12
N LYS A 99 12.76 -1.05 -6.62
CA LYS A 99 12.53 0.23 -5.97
C LYS A 99 11.48 0.09 -4.88
N THR A 100 11.70 0.75 -3.77
CA THR A 100 10.77 0.76 -2.65
C THR A 100 10.30 2.19 -2.40
N GLU A 101 9.00 2.37 -2.32
CA GLU A 101 8.41 3.65 -1.95
C GLU A 101 7.53 3.47 -0.73
N THR A 102 7.73 4.30 0.27
CA THR A 102 6.87 4.32 1.43
C THR A 102 5.92 5.49 1.33
N PRO A 103 4.70 5.36 1.84
CA PRO A 103 3.75 6.47 1.79
C PRO A 103 4.24 7.72 2.51
N VAL A 104 5.07 7.51 3.50
CA VAL A 104 5.63 8.61 4.27
C VAL A 104 6.87 9.17 3.64
N GLY A 105 7.35 8.52 2.71
CA GLY A 105 8.57 8.92 2.06
C GLY A 105 8.46 10.16 1.33
N ILE A 106 7.76 10.58 1.46
CA ILE A 106 7.77 11.64 1.08
C ILE A 106 8.78 12.44 0.88
N GLN A 107 9.16 12.21 0.89
CA GLN A 107 9.82 12.76 0.73
C GLN A 107 10.38 12.98 -0.08
N LYS A 108 10.50 13.17 -0.34
CA LYS A 108 10.94 13.57 -0.95
C LYS A 108 11.32 14.08 -1.12
#